data_2420f08fdfaca51f2d55d5226e2130e0
#
_entry.id   2420f08fdfaca51f2d55d5226e2130e0
#
_cell.length_a   1.000
_cell.length_b   1.000
_cell.length_c   1.000
_cell.angle_alpha   90.00
_cell.angle_beta   90.00
_cell.angle_gamma   90.00
#
_symmetry.space_group_name_H-M   'P 1'
#
loop_
_entity.id
_entity.type
_entity.pdbx_description
1 polymer ?
#
loop_
_entity_poly.entity_id
_entity_poly.type
_entity_poly.pdbx_seq_one_letter_code
_entity_poly.pdbx_strand_id
1 'polypeptide(L)'
;GVDNQAPGLNFSLGNFLGCSELDVQKVDLIVGASSAFYGPNAFNGVISMNTKSPFIHQGFSASIKTGERELFEGALRYAKAFKNKKGEDKFAIKANFCYMRANDWVADNLDATPQSLTKVDNPGGYDAVNRYGDEVQRGDTGAPKDFPGLKRWNRTGYEEKDIVDYNTKNLKAALSLHYKIKPDVEVIYASNFGNGTT
;
A
#
# COMPACT_ATOMS: atom_id res chain seq x y z
N GLY A 1 17.56 0.42 -11.28
CA GLY A 1 16.30 0.04 -10.63
C GLY A 1 15.42 1.24 -10.38
N VAL A 2 14.16 1.00 -10.08
CA VAL A 2 13.22 2.05 -9.66
C VAL A 2 13.05 1.91 -8.15
N ASP A 3 13.23 3.01 -7.42
CA ASP A 3 12.91 3.07 -6.00
C ASP A 3 11.38 3.20 -5.84
N ASN A 4 10.77 2.24 -5.14
CA ASN A 4 9.34 2.21 -4.86
C ASN A 4 9.03 2.58 -3.41
N GLN A 5 9.98 3.11 -2.68
CA GLN A 5 9.76 3.51 -1.29
C GLN A 5 8.81 4.71 -1.23
N ALA A 6 7.71 4.57 -0.52
CA ALA A 6 6.79 5.67 -0.27
C ALA A 6 7.26 6.48 0.95
N PRO A 7 7.14 7.83 0.93
CA PRO A 7 7.44 8.66 2.10
C PRO A 7 6.62 8.19 3.31
N GLY A 8 7.30 7.98 4.43
CA GLY A 8 6.66 7.53 5.68
C GLY A 8 6.38 6.02 5.79
N LEU A 9 6.56 5.27 4.72
CA LEU A 9 6.42 3.82 4.71
C LEU A 9 7.75 3.17 4.30
N ASN A 10 8.27 2.29 5.15
CA ASN A 10 9.58 1.69 4.90
C ASN A 10 9.59 0.66 3.77
N PHE A 11 8.45 0.04 3.48
CA PHE A 11 8.35 -1.03 2.48
C PHE A 11 7.09 -0.89 1.64
N SER A 12 7.26 -0.99 0.33
CA SER A 12 6.18 -0.97 -0.66
C SER A 12 6.07 -2.34 -1.30
N LEU A 13 5.22 -3.19 -0.74
CA LEU A 13 5.01 -4.56 -1.24
C LEU A 13 3.65 -4.70 -1.92
N GLY A 14 3.60 -5.61 -2.90
CA GLY A 14 2.38 -6.00 -3.58
C GLY A 14 1.78 -4.93 -4.49
N ASN A 15 0.54 -5.18 -4.86
CA ASN A 15 -0.17 -4.35 -5.84
C ASN A 15 -0.52 -2.96 -5.31
N PHE A 16 -0.55 -2.76 -3.99
CA PHE A 16 -0.92 -1.45 -3.42
C PHE A 16 0.13 -0.38 -3.68
N LEU A 17 1.39 -0.62 -3.32
CA LEU A 17 2.47 0.37 -3.46
C LEU A 17 3.64 -0.12 -4.31
N GLY A 18 3.88 -1.44 -4.37
CA GLY A 18 4.98 -2.04 -5.11
C GLY A 18 4.70 -2.29 -6.59
N CYS A 19 5.47 -3.16 -7.19
CA CYS A 19 5.21 -3.70 -8.53
C CYS A 19 4.09 -4.75 -8.48
N SER A 20 3.43 -4.98 -9.63
CA SER A 20 2.36 -5.98 -9.72
C SER A 20 2.85 -7.37 -9.28
N GLU A 21 2.12 -8.00 -8.35
CA GLU A 21 2.40 -9.37 -7.89
C GLU A 21 2.44 -10.38 -9.05
N LEU A 22 1.64 -10.17 -10.08
CA LEU A 22 1.63 -11.02 -11.28
C LEU A 22 2.94 -10.96 -12.05
N ASP A 23 3.69 -9.85 -11.91
CA ASP A 23 4.95 -9.63 -12.62
C ASP A 23 6.19 -9.93 -11.77
N VAL A 24 6.04 -10.17 -10.48
CA VAL A 24 7.17 -10.52 -9.61
C VAL A 24 7.62 -11.95 -9.91
N GLN A 25 8.91 -12.11 -10.19
CA GLN A 25 9.57 -13.41 -10.36
C GLN A 25 10.29 -13.82 -9.07
N LYS A 26 10.98 -12.87 -8.44
CA LYS A 26 11.84 -13.13 -7.28
C LYS A 26 11.86 -11.89 -6.38
N VAL A 27 11.87 -12.15 -5.09
CA VAL A 27 12.10 -11.13 -4.07
C VAL A 27 13.34 -11.52 -3.30
N ASP A 28 14.34 -10.65 -3.27
CA ASP A 28 15.56 -10.82 -2.51
C ASP A 28 15.54 -9.86 -1.31
N LEU A 29 15.67 -10.41 -0.12
CA LEU A 29 15.88 -9.63 1.10
C LEU A 29 17.37 -9.59 1.42
N ILE A 30 17.96 -8.42 1.32
CA ILE A 30 19.36 -8.15 1.63
C ILE A 30 19.41 -7.45 2.98
N VAL A 31 19.96 -8.13 3.99
CA VAL A 31 20.01 -7.64 5.36
C VAL A 31 21.33 -6.90 5.60
N GLY A 32 21.26 -5.80 6.34
CA GLY A 32 22.41 -4.99 6.72
C GLY A 32 22.66 -3.78 5.83
N ALA A 33 23.72 -3.06 6.11
CA ALA A 33 24.07 -1.82 5.42
C ALA A 33 24.56 -2.10 3.99
N SER A 34 23.74 -1.74 3.02
CA SER A 34 23.98 -1.98 1.59
C SER A 34 24.02 -0.68 0.76
N SER A 35 24.25 0.45 1.42
CA SER A 35 24.22 1.78 0.80
C SER A 35 25.23 1.96 -0.34
N ALA A 36 26.33 1.22 -0.32
CA ALA A 36 27.34 1.25 -1.38
C ALA A 36 26.79 0.76 -2.74
N PHE A 37 25.79 -0.14 -2.73
CA PHE A 37 25.21 -0.72 -3.93
C PHE A 37 23.82 -0.20 -4.28
N TYR A 38 23.05 0.22 -3.26
CA TYR A 38 21.62 0.55 -3.39
C TYR A 38 21.26 1.98 -3.01
N GLY A 39 22.26 2.79 -2.60
CA GLY A 39 22.08 4.19 -2.28
C GLY A 39 21.90 4.49 -0.79
N PRO A 40 21.78 5.78 -0.42
CA PRO A 40 21.91 6.25 0.97
C PRO A 40 20.81 5.74 1.92
N ASN A 41 19.67 5.31 1.40
CA ASN A 41 18.55 4.83 2.23
C ASN A 41 18.67 3.35 2.62
N ALA A 42 19.69 2.64 2.13
CA ALA A 42 19.87 1.20 2.34
C ALA A 42 20.72 0.87 3.57
N PHE A 43 20.45 1.46 4.74
CA PHE A 43 21.26 1.18 5.94
C PHE A 43 20.76 0.01 6.80
N ASN A 44 19.48 -0.35 6.74
CA ASN A 44 18.94 -1.47 7.50
C ASN A 44 18.74 -2.72 6.64
N GLY A 45 18.65 -2.54 5.34
CA GLY A 45 18.44 -3.61 4.36
C GLY A 45 17.76 -3.12 3.10
N VAL A 46 17.62 -4.03 2.15
CA VAL A 46 16.99 -3.79 0.85
C VAL A 46 16.05 -4.94 0.51
N ILE A 47 14.86 -4.62 0.06
CA ILE A 47 13.98 -5.58 -0.63
C ILE A 47 14.09 -5.33 -2.12
N SER A 48 14.74 -6.24 -2.84
CA SER A 48 14.90 -6.18 -4.28
C SER A 48 13.88 -7.08 -4.96
N MET A 49 13.04 -6.51 -5.81
CA MET A 49 12.01 -7.23 -6.56
C MET A 49 12.41 -7.33 -8.02
N ASN A 50 12.63 -8.55 -8.48
CA ASN A 50 12.94 -8.84 -9.88
C ASN A 50 11.64 -9.21 -10.61
N THR A 51 11.38 -8.53 -11.71
CA THR A 51 10.18 -8.78 -12.52
C THR A 51 10.42 -9.85 -13.59
N LYS A 52 9.33 -10.52 -13.98
CA LYS A 52 9.35 -11.55 -15.02
C LYS A 52 9.80 -10.99 -16.36
N SER A 53 10.75 -11.68 -17.01
CA SER A 53 11.17 -11.33 -18.36
C SER A 53 10.05 -11.59 -19.38
N PRO A 54 9.71 -10.62 -20.25
CA PRO A 54 8.68 -10.82 -21.26
C PRO A 54 9.11 -11.78 -22.39
N PHE A 55 10.40 -12.09 -22.51
CA PHE A 55 10.88 -13.08 -23.46
C PHE A 55 10.61 -14.50 -22.99
N ILE A 56 10.66 -14.74 -21.69
CA ILE A 56 10.50 -16.08 -21.09
C ILE A 56 9.04 -16.29 -20.63
N HIS A 57 8.47 -15.31 -19.94
CA HIS A 57 7.14 -15.40 -19.35
C HIS A 57 6.11 -14.64 -20.20
N GLN A 58 5.79 -15.21 -21.37
CA GLN A 58 4.81 -14.65 -22.29
C GLN A 58 3.39 -15.06 -21.89
N GLY A 59 2.40 -14.35 -22.42
CA GLY A 59 0.99 -14.65 -22.27
C GLY A 59 0.25 -13.66 -21.39
N PHE A 60 -0.96 -14.03 -21.02
CA PHE A 60 -1.88 -13.24 -20.21
C PHE A 60 -2.03 -13.89 -18.84
N SER A 61 -2.04 -13.06 -17.80
CA SER A 61 -2.34 -13.47 -16.42
C SER A 61 -3.30 -12.48 -15.81
N ALA A 62 -4.26 -12.98 -15.04
CA ALA A 62 -5.23 -12.17 -14.32
C ALA A 62 -5.39 -12.67 -12.89
N SER A 63 -5.69 -11.76 -11.97
CA SER A 63 -6.02 -12.06 -10.58
C SER A 63 -7.15 -11.18 -10.12
N ILE A 64 -8.09 -11.74 -9.38
CA ILE A 64 -9.15 -11.01 -8.69
C ILE A 64 -9.11 -11.45 -7.23
N LYS A 65 -9.10 -10.46 -6.32
CA LYS A 65 -9.18 -10.67 -4.88
C LYS A 65 -10.34 -9.87 -4.32
N THR A 66 -11.06 -10.45 -3.40
CA THR A 66 -12.12 -9.80 -2.64
C THR A 66 -11.95 -10.12 -1.16
N GLY A 67 -12.42 -9.26 -0.29
CA GLY A 67 -12.27 -9.45 1.15
C GLY A 67 -13.19 -8.55 1.95
N GLU A 68 -12.95 -8.50 3.23
CA GLU A 68 -13.67 -7.63 4.16
C GLU A 68 -13.49 -6.16 3.81
N ARG A 69 -14.32 -5.31 4.37
CA ARG A 69 -14.30 -3.86 4.17
C ARG A 69 -14.33 -3.43 2.70
N GLU A 70 -15.16 -4.10 1.92
CA GLU A 70 -15.33 -3.87 0.49
C GLU A 70 -14.06 -4.01 -0.34
N LEU A 71 -13.08 -4.76 0.15
CA LEU A 71 -11.86 -5.01 -0.62
C LEU A 71 -12.19 -5.67 -1.96
N PHE A 72 -11.80 -4.99 -3.01
CA PHE A 72 -11.75 -5.51 -4.36
C PHE A 72 -10.41 -5.16 -4.99
N GLU A 73 -9.71 -6.16 -5.49
CA GLU A 73 -8.46 -5.98 -6.23
C GLU A 73 -8.52 -6.78 -7.53
N GLY A 74 -8.29 -6.12 -8.64
CA GLY A 74 -8.15 -6.73 -9.95
C GLY A 74 -6.77 -6.43 -10.52
N ALA A 75 -6.05 -7.43 -10.97
CA ALA A 75 -4.74 -7.28 -11.60
C ALA A 75 -4.67 -8.06 -12.91
N LEU A 76 -4.04 -7.44 -13.90
CA LEU A 76 -3.83 -8.01 -15.23
C LEU A 76 -2.36 -7.86 -15.61
N ARG A 77 -1.83 -8.88 -16.27
CA ARG A 77 -0.49 -8.87 -16.88
C ARG A 77 -0.57 -9.45 -18.28
N TYR A 78 0.05 -8.78 -19.23
CA TYR A 78 0.25 -9.28 -20.58
C TYR A 78 1.69 -9.11 -20.99
N ALA A 79 2.26 -10.15 -21.61
CA ALA A 79 3.60 -10.09 -22.16
C ALA A 79 3.69 -10.87 -23.47
N LYS A 80 4.39 -10.31 -24.45
CA LYS A 80 4.60 -10.94 -25.75
C LYS A 80 5.99 -10.60 -26.31
N ALA A 81 6.67 -11.61 -26.79
CA ALA A 81 7.92 -11.46 -27.53
C ALA A 81 7.68 -11.63 -29.04
N PHE A 82 8.49 -10.94 -29.82
CA PHE A 82 8.46 -10.95 -31.28
C PHE A 82 9.83 -11.35 -31.79
N LYS A 83 9.85 -12.28 -32.75
CA LYS A 83 11.05 -12.81 -33.37
C LYS A 83 11.40 -12.02 -34.62
N ASN A 84 12.69 -11.98 -34.91
CA ASN A 84 13.18 -11.47 -36.17
C ASN A 84 13.01 -12.54 -37.29
N LYS A 85 13.42 -12.19 -38.51
CA LYS A 85 13.37 -13.11 -39.67
C LYS A 85 14.24 -14.37 -39.50
N LYS A 86 15.17 -14.36 -38.55
CA LYS A 86 16.04 -15.49 -38.23
C LYS A 86 15.50 -16.39 -37.13
N GLY A 87 14.31 -16.06 -36.58
CA GLY A 87 13.69 -16.82 -35.50
C GLY A 87 14.18 -16.46 -34.06
N GLU A 88 15.05 -15.44 -33.94
CA GLU A 88 15.56 -14.98 -32.64
C GLU A 88 14.64 -13.95 -32.01
N ASP A 89 14.46 -14.01 -30.70
CA ASP A 89 13.69 -13.01 -29.96
C ASP A 89 14.37 -11.65 -30.02
N LYS A 90 13.70 -10.65 -30.60
CA LYS A 90 14.29 -9.34 -30.86
C LYS A 90 13.63 -8.20 -30.08
N PHE A 91 12.32 -8.25 -29.97
CA PHE A 91 11.51 -7.24 -29.31
C PHE A 91 10.50 -7.91 -28.39
N ALA A 92 10.22 -7.31 -27.24
CA ALA A 92 9.14 -7.77 -26.39
C ALA A 92 8.44 -6.59 -25.73
N ILE A 93 7.14 -6.78 -25.46
CA ILE A 93 6.30 -5.86 -24.74
C ILE A 93 5.75 -6.55 -23.49
N LYS A 94 5.68 -5.80 -22.41
CA LYS A 94 5.04 -6.21 -21.18
C LYS A 94 4.19 -5.07 -20.64
N ALA A 95 2.93 -5.37 -20.31
CA ALA A 95 1.99 -4.44 -19.72
C ALA A 95 1.39 -5.04 -18.44
N ASN A 96 1.29 -4.23 -17.41
CA ASN A 96 0.63 -4.57 -16.15
C ASN A 96 -0.41 -3.52 -15.84
N PHE A 97 -1.53 -3.96 -15.28
CA PHE A 97 -2.60 -3.12 -14.79
C PHE A 97 -3.08 -3.66 -13.46
N CYS A 98 -3.33 -2.76 -12.51
CA CYS A 98 -3.91 -3.12 -11.22
C CYS A 98 -4.87 -2.02 -10.76
N TYR A 99 -6.02 -2.44 -10.28
CA TYR A 99 -6.98 -1.60 -9.61
C TYR A 99 -7.33 -2.22 -8.27
N MET A 100 -7.33 -1.40 -7.22
CA MET A 100 -7.73 -1.79 -5.88
C MET A 100 -8.66 -0.73 -5.29
N ARG A 101 -9.67 -1.18 -4.59
CA ARG A 101 -10.46 -0.37 -3.65
C ARG A 101 -10.67 -1.11 -2.36
N ALA A 102 -10.71 -0.40 -1.25
CA ALA A 102 -11.05 -0.94 0.05
C ALA A 102 -11.49 0.21 0.96
N ASN A 103 -12.19 -0.10 2.04
CA ASN A 103 -12.39 0.82 3.14
C ASN A 103 -11.37 0.51 4.24
N ASP A 104 -10.81 1.54 4.85
CA ASP A 104 -9.93 1.39 6.00
C ASP A 104 -10.72 1.00 7.26
N TRP A 105 -10.02 0.70 8.32
CA TRP A 105 -10.63 0.34 9.59
C TRP A 105 -11.26 1.57 10.25
N VAL A 106 -12.48 1.38 10.76
CA VAL A 106 -13.22 2.41 11.50
C VAL A 106 -13.19 2.09 12.99
N ALA A 107 -12.80 3.05 13.81
CA ALA A 107 -12.83 2.94 15.25
C ALA A 107 -14.27 3.19 15.77
N ASP A 108 -15.07 2.14 15.88
CA ASP A 108 -16.45 2.23 16.35
C ASP A 108 -16.85 1.15 17.37
N ASN A 109 -15.90 0.57 18.09
CA ASN A 109 -16.18 -0.40 19.13
C ASN A 109 -16.77 0.26 20.37
N LEU A 110 -18.06 0.09 20.54
CA LEU A 110 -18.84 0.62 21.70
C LEU A 110 -18.97 -0.40 22.83
N ASP A 111 -18.39 -1.59 22.70
CA ASP A 111 -18.49 -2.60 23.74
C ASP A 111 -17.69 -2.18 24.99
N ALA A 112 -18.27 -2.40 26.16
CA ALA A 112 -17.62 -2.16 27.45
C ALA A 112 -16.59 -3.26 27.75
N THR A 113 -15.49 -3.24 27.04
CA THR A 113 -14.37 -4.16 27.23
C THR A 113 -13.21 -3.49 27.94
N PRO A 114 -12.29 -4.25 28.58
CA PRO A 114 -11.06 -3.67 29.13
C PRO A 114 -10.24 -2.90 28.09
N GLN A 115 -10.28 -3.33 26.83
CA GLN A 115 -9.57 -2.71 25.71
C GLN A 115 -10.20 -1.39 25.30
N SER A 116 -11.53 -1.29 25.32
CA SER A 116 -12.24 -0.04 25.03
C SER A 116 -12.20 0.95 26.17
N LEU A 117 -11.80 0.51 27.36
CA LEU A 117 -11.76 1.31 28.59
C LEU A 117 -13.01 2.12 28.84
N THR A 118 -14.13 1.62 28.42
CA THR A 118 -15.38 2.34 28.42
C THR A 118 -15.98 2.34 29.80
N LYS A 119 -16.16 3.53 30.32
CA LYS A 119 -17.05 3.73 31.44
C LYS A 119 -18.27 4.49 30.97
N VAL A 120 -19.41 4.04 31.39
CA VAL A 120 -20.70 4.63 31.06
C VAL A 120 -20.75 6.14 31.42
N ASP A 121 -19.93 6.53 32.38
CA ASP A 121 -19.80 7.91 32.87
C ASP A 121 -18.76 8.73 32.08
N ASN A 122 -18.21 8.19 31.00
CA ASN A 122 -17.33 8.93 30.13
C ASN A 122 -18.08 9.44 28.87
N PRO A 123 -18.69 10.65 28.89
CA PRO A 123 -19.40 11.16 27.72
C PRO A 123 -18.51 11.47 26.53
N GLY A 124 -17.16 11.44 26.69
CA GLY A 124 -16.24 11.54 25.60
C GLY A 124 -16.16 10.28 24.76
N GLY A 125 -16.90 9.28 25.13
CA GLY A 125 -16.96 8.05 24.39
C GLY A 125 -15.94 7.00 24.85
N TYR A 126 -15.83 6.01 24.07
CA TYR A 126 -15.05 4.81 24.29
C TYR A 126 -13.65 4.98 23.69
N ASP A 127 -12.63 4.41 24.30
CA ASP A 127 -11.26 4.50 23.78
C ASP A 127 -11.11 3.86 22.39
N ALA A 128 -12.06 3.00 22.02
CA ALA A 128 -12.09 2.39 20.69
C ALA A 128 -12.95 3.14 19.66
N VAL A 129 -13.46 4.33 20.03
CA VAL A 129 -14.14 5.25 19.12
C VAL A 129 -13.34 6.54 19.06
N ASN A 130 -12.80 6.85 17.89
CA ASN A 130 -12.08 8.10 17.70
C ASN A 130 -13.05 9.28 17.59
N ARG A 131 -12.76 10.33 18.35
CA ARG A 131 -13.53 11.59 18.33
C ARG A 131 -12.61 12.76 18.08
N TYR A 132 -13.07 13.71 17.29
CA TYR A 132 -12.38 14.96 16.97
C TYR A 132 -13.16 16.16 17.48
N GLY A 133 -12.51 17.28 17.62
CA GLY A 133 -13.08 18.51 18.13
C GLY A 133 -12.47 18.94 19.46
N ASP A 134 -13.23 19.68 20.26
CA ASP A 134 -12.73 20.24 21.50
C ASP A 134 -12.31 19.16 22.50
N GLU A 135 -11.13 19.36 23.10
CA GLU A 135 -10.62 18.50 24.14
C GLU A 135 -10.96 19.04 25.51
N VAL A 136 -11.54 18.18 26.36
CA VAL A 136 -11.79 18.48 27.75
C VAL A 136 -10.87 17.66 28.62
N GLN A 137 -10.05 18.33 29.43
CA GLN A 137 -9.18 17.65 30.38
C GLN A 137 -10.01 17.03 31.50
N ARG A 138 -9.79 15.77 31.75
CA ARG A 138 -10.47 14.99 32.79
C ARG A 138 -9.46 14.26 33.63
N GLY A 139 -8.78 15.00 34.45
CA GLY A 139 -7.85 14.44 35.42
C GLY A 139 -8.33 14.65 36.83
N ASP A 140 -7.71 14.00 37.79
CA ASP A 140 -7.99 14.14 39.22
C ASP A 140 -7.75 15.58 39.74
N THR A 141 -7.08 16.42 38.94
CA THR A 141 -6.62 17.75 39.37
C THR A 141 -7.15 18.89 38.54
N GLY A 142 -8.20 18.73 37.78
CA GLY A 142 -8.65 19.84 36.95
C GLY A 142 -9.77 19.57 35.96
N ALA A 143 -10.55 18.53 36.18
CA ALA A 143 -11.75 18.36 35.39
C ALA A 143 -12.63 19.60 35.52
N PRO A 144 -13.06 20.20 34.40
CA PRO A 144 -14.01 21.30 34.46
C PRO A 144 -15.25 20.89 35.30
N LYS A 145 -15.75 21.78 36.11
CA LYS A 145 -16.94 21.50 36.95
C LYS A 145 -18.13 21.05 36.12
N ASP A 146 -18.16 21.43 34.85
CA ASP A 146 -19.24 21.13 33.93
C ASP A 146 -19.23 19.68 33.44
N PHE A 147 -18.14 18.94 33.73
CA PHE A 147 -17.99 17.54 33.34
C PHE A 147 -17.55 16.67 34.51
N PRO A 148 -18.36 16.54 35.55
CA PRO A 148 -18.01 15.74 36.72
C PRO A 148 -17.91 14.24 36.36
N GLY A 149 -16.97 13.56 36.90
CA GLY A 149 -16.74 12.13 36.65
C GLY A 149 -15.75 11.79 35.54
N LEU A 150 -15.24 12.78 34.87
CA LEU A 150 -14.29 12.56 33.80
C LEU A 150 -12.85 12.61 34.33
N LYS A 151 -12.14 11.51 34.13
CA LYS A 151 -10.80 11.30 34.71
C LYS A 151 -9.65 11.40 33.72
N ARG A 152 -9.91 11.69 32.45
CA ARG A 152 -8.92 11.78 31.38
C ARG A 152 -9.22 12.90 30.41
N TRP A 153 -8.24 13.16 29.55
CA TRP A 153 -8.48 13.94 28.34
C TRP A 153 -9.51 13.25 27.49
N ASN A 154 -10.47 13.97 27.04
CA ASN A 154 -11.54 13.48 26.22
C ASN A 154 -11.93 14.49 25.17
N ARG A 155 -12.26 14.02 23.98
CA ARG A 155 -12.76 14.84 22.91
C ARG A 155 -14.27 14.76 22.85
N THR A 156 -14.89 15.93 22.77
CA THR A 156 -16.33 16.06 22.60
C THR A 156 -16.57 16.61 21.21
N GLY A 157 -16.93 15.89 20.28
CA GLY A 157 -17.12 16.38 18.93
C GLY A 157 -17.58 15.27 18.01
N TYR A 158 -17.17 15.38 16.78
CA TYR A 158 -17.57 14.44 15.75
C TYR A 158 -16.87 13.10 15.92
N GLU A 159 -17.59 12.01 15.70
CA GLU A 159 -16.98 10.71 15.57
C GLU A 159 -16.20 10.63 14.25
N GLU A 160 -15.09 9.93 14.27
CA GLU A 160 -14.22 9.79 13.09
C GLU A 160 -14.98 9.28 11.87
N LYS A 161 -15.88 8.31 12.07
CA LYS A 161 -16.71 7.74 11.01
C LYS A 161 -17.60 8.74 10.28
N ASP A 162 -17.89 9.89 10.90
CA ASP A 162 -18.78 10.90 10.33
C ASP A 162 -18.02 11.97 9.53
N ILE A 163 -16.70 12.06 9.68
CA ILE A 163 -15.90 13.13 9.08
C ILE A 163 -14.71 12.63 8.23
N VAL A 164 -14.35 11.36 8.32
CA VAL A 164 -13.22 10.78 7.58
C VAL A 164 -13.75 9.92 6.45
N ASP A 165 -13.21 10.12 5.26
CA ASP A 165 -13.42 9.20 4.14
C ASP A 165 -12.43 8.04 4.25
N TYR A 166 -12.96 6.87 4.57
CA TYR A 166 -12.16 5.63 4.69
C TYR A 166 -11.91 4.94 3.37
N ASN A 167 -12.39 5.50 2.27
CA ASN A 167 -12.33 4.86 0.97
C ASN A 167 -10.93 5.00 0.36
N THR A 168 -10.23 3.89 0.29
CA THR A 168 -8.93 3.79 -0.36
C THR A 168 -9.09 3.26 -1.77
N LYS A 169 -8.56 3.98 -2.75
CA LYS A 169 -8.52 3.56 -4.16
C LYS A 169 -7.11 3.68 -4.70
N ASN A 170 -6.72 2.71 -5.50
CA ASN A 170 -5.42 2.73 -6.16
C ASN A 170 -5.53 2.14 -7.57
N LEU A 171 -5.03 2.87 -8.54
CA LEU A 171 -4.95 2.44 -9.93
C LEU A 171 -3.50 2.53 -10.37
N LYS A 172 -2.97 1.44 -10.91
CA LYS A 172 -1.61 1.37 -11.45
C LYS A 172 -1.60 0.79 -12.84
N ALA A 173 -0.76 1.35 -13.67
CA ALA A 173 -0.44 0.81 -14.97
C ALA A 173 1.07 0.88 -15.20
N ALA A 174 1.63 -0.15 -15.78
CA ALA A 174 3.04 -0.20 -16.14
C ALA A 174 3.20 -0.77 -17.53
N LEU A 175 4.08 -0.17 -18.31
CA LEU A 175 4.44 -0.61 -19.64
C LEU A 175 5.95 -0.72 -19.72
N SER A 176 6.45 -1.85 -20.23
CA SER A 176 7.86 -1.97 -20.58
C SER A 176 8.04 -2.53 -21.98
N LEU A 177 9.00 -1.95 -22.69
CA LEU A 177 9.42 -2.33 -24.03
C LEU A 177 10.87 -2.80 -23.94
N HIS A 178 11.14 -3.96 -24.48
CA HIS A 178 12.43 -4.64 -24.41
C HIS A 178 12.96 -4.85 -25.82
N TYR A 179 14.17 -4.43 -26.08
CA TYR A 179 14.82 -4.61 -27.38
C TYR A 179 16.23 -5.17 -27.24
N LYS A 180 16.46 -6.35 -27.79
CA LYS A 180 17.79 -6.97 -27.84
C LYS A 180 18.56 -6.44 -29.04
N ILE A 181 19.59 -5.63 -28.76
CA ILE A 181 20.55 -5.18 -29.78
C ILE A 181 21.42 -6.37 -30.19
N LYS A 182 21.96 -7.11 -29.22
CA LYS A 182 22.72 -8.34 -29.31
C LYS A 182 22.17 -9.36 -28.31
N PRO A 183 22.56 -10.65 -28.37
CA PRO A 183 22.10 -11.67 -27.44
C PRO A 183 22.32 -11.30 -25.96
N ASP A 184 23.38 -10.60 -25.67
CA ASP A 184 23.86 -10.16 -24.34
C ASP A 184 23.62 -8.67 -24.04
N VAL A 185 23.05 -7.90 -24.99
CA VAL A 185 22.77 -6.46 -24.83
C VAL A 185 21.29 -6.18 -25.08
N GLU A 186 20.62 -5.77 -24.03
CA GLU A 186 19.19 -5.42 -24.03
C GLU A 186 18.99 -3.95 -23.63
N VAL A 187 18.15 -3.26 -24.36
CA VAL A 187 17.63 -1.93 -24.01
C VAL A 187 16.22 -2.08 -23.51
N ILE A 188 15.93 -1.50 -22.33
CA ILE A 188 14.64 -1.54 -21.70
C ILE A 188 14.12 -0.11 -21.53
N TYR A 189 12.94 0.16 -22.08
CA TYR A 189 12.15 1.33 -21.74
C TYR A 189 11.04 0.89 -20.79
N ALA A 190 10.90 1.56 -19.65
CA ALA A 190 9.84 1.29 -18.68
C ALA A 190 9.15 2.59 -18.27
N SER A 191 7.82 2.54 -18.23
CA SER A 191 6.97 3.63 -17.77
C SER A 191 5.96 3.09 -16.76
N ASN A 192 5.82 3.79 -15.64
CA ASN A 192 4.87 3.47 -14.59
C ASN A 192 3.94 4.68 -14.38
N PHE A 193 2.66 4.38 -14.23
CA PHE A 193 1.62 5.33 -13.87
C PHE A 193 0.92 4.82 -12.60
N GLY A 194 0.71 5.71 -11.65
CA GLY A 194 -0.07 5.42 -10.45
C GLY A 194 -0.94 6.60 -10.07
N ASN A 195 -2.16 6.33 -9.66
CA ASN A 195 -3.08 7.29 -9.09
C ASN A 195 -3.83 6.61 -7.94
N GLY A 196 -3.86 7.24 -6.78
CA GLY A 196 -4.53 6.70 -5.61
C GLY A 196 -5.03 7.79 -4.68
N THR A 197 -6.04 7.44 -3.90
CA THR A 197 -6.57 8.21 -2.77
C THR A 197 -6.62 7.33 -1.55
N THR A 198 -6.30 7.89 -0.41
CA THR A 198 -6.39 7.29 0.92
C THR A 198 -7.07 8.25 1.84
#